data_4d2a27b239ab79828e5e14d83556fb6c
#
_entry.id   4d2a27b239ab79828e5e14d83556fb6c
#
_cell.length_a   1.000
_cell.length_b   1.000
_cell.length_c   1.000
_cell.angle_alpha   90.00
_cell.angle_beta   90.00
_cell.angle_gamma   90.00
#
_symmetry.space_group_name_H-M   'P 1'
#
loop_
_entity.id
_entity.type
_entity.pdbx_description
1 polymer ?
#
loop_
_entity_poly.entity_id
_entity_poly.type
_entity_poly.pdbx_seq_one_letter_code
_entity_poly.pdbx_strand_id
1 'polypeptide(L)'
;MRLVDALPRTPKGRALASQLVRSGMSVAANYRAACRGRSHAEFIAKVGTVEEEADETVLWLELIVADKILPEKKILPLLNEANELVAIMAASYISATRNKRDGSQSAISTPKSEIRT
;
A
#
# COMPACT_ATOMS: atom_id res chain seq x y z
N MET A 1 6.29 6.51 -14.91
CA MET A 1 7.20 6.23 -13.78
C MET A 1 8.62 6.17 -14.26
N ARG A 2 9.46 6.99 -13.68
CA ARG A 2 10.87 7.03 -14.09
C ARG A 2 11.60 5.73 -13.82
N LEU A 3 11.30 5.10 -12.69
CA LEU A 3 11.95 3.84 -12.34
C LEU A 3 11.67 2.76 -13.37
N VAL A 4 10.41 2.66 -13.78
CA VAL A 4 10.00 1.65 -14.75
C VAL A 4 10.72 1.86 -16.07
N ASP A 5 10.88 3.12 -16.46
CA ASP A 5 11.57 3.45 -17.72
C ASP A 5 13.06 3.12 -17.67
N ALA A 6 13.63 3.08 -16.46
CA ALA A 6 15.04 2.76 -16.27
C ALA A 6 15.32 1.25 -16.28
N LEU A 7 14.28 0.42 -16.16
CA LEU A 7 14.46 -1.03 -16.15
C LEU A 7 14.87 -1.54 -17.53
N PRO A 8 15.76 -2.54 -17.56
CA PRO A 8 16.23 -3.08 -18.85
C PRO A 8 15.10 -3.75 -19.61
N ARG A 9 15.23 -3.76 -20.93
CA ARG A 9 14.22 -4.38 -21.80
C ARG A 9 14.50 -5.86 -22.01
N THR A 10 14.79 -6.54 -20.93
CA THR A 10 14.94 -7.98 -20.88
C THR A 10 13.62 -8.58 -20.40
N PRO A 11 13.41 -9.89 -20.56
CA PRO A 11 12.20 -10.52 -20.02
C PRO A 11 12.00 -10.25 -18.53
N LYS A 12 13.07 -10.33 -17.74
CA LYS A 12 12.98 -10.05 -16.30
C LYS A 12 12.64 -8.58 -16.04
N GLY A 13 13.31 -7.69 -16.75
CA GLY A 13 13.06 -6.25 -16.59
C GLY A 13 11.63 -5.88 -16.95
N ARG A 14 11.12 -6.46 -18.04
CA ARG A 14 9.74 -6.20 -18.46
C ARG A 14 8.73 -6.77 -17.48
N ALA A 15 9.01 -7.94 -16.92
CA ALA A 15 8.12 -8.54 -15.93
C ALA A 15 8.06 -7.67 -14.68
N LEU A 16 9.21 -7.19 -14.20
CA LEU A 16 9.26 -6.30 -13.04
C LEU A 16 8.55 -4.98 -13.33
N ALA A 17 8.77 -4.40 -14.51
CA ALA A 17 8.09 -3.18 -14.90
C ALA A 17 6.58 -3.35 -14.88
N SER A 18 6.09 -4.45 -15.44
CA SER A 18 4.66 -4.73 -15.47
C SER A 18 4.08 -4.84 -14.06
N GLN A 19 4.77 -5.56 -13.17
CA GLN A 19 4.29 -5.72 -11.80
C GLN A 19 4.32 -4.41 -11.01
N LEU A 20 5.36 -3.59 -11.20
CA LEU A 20 5.46 -2.31 -10.53
C LEU A 20 4.35 -1.36 -10.98
N VAL A 21 4.09 -1.30 -12.28
CA VAL A 21 3.01 -0.46 -12.79
C VAL A 21 1.67 -0.94 -12.23
N ARG A 22 1.42 -2.26 -12.28
CA ARG A 22 0.18 -2.82 -11.78
C ARG A 22 -0.03 -2.52 -10.30
N SER A 23 0.96 -2.86 -9.47
CA SER A 23 0.80 -2.67 -8.03
C SER A 23 0.76 -1.20 -7.66
N GLY A 24 1.57 -0.36 -8.31
CA GLY A 24 1.55 1.08 -8.05
C GLY A 24 0.21 1.71 -8.41
N MET A 25 -0.35 1.34 -9.55
CA MET A 25 -1.67 1.85 -9.95
C MET A 25 -2.76 1.34 -9.03
N SER A 26 -2.64 0.09 -8.58
CA SER A 26 -3.60 -0.48 -7.65
C SER A 26 -3.56 0.24 -6.30
N VAL A 27 -2.36 0.56 -5.79
CA VAL A 27 -2.22 1.34 -4.57
C VAL A 27 -2.96 2.68 -4.71
N ALA A 28 -2.69 3.40 -5.80
CA ALA A 28 -3.29 4.71 -6.01
C ALA A 28 -4.81 4.63 -6.11
N ALA A 29 -5.31 3.68 -6.90
CA ALA A 29 -6.75 3.54 -7.11
C ALA A 29 -7.48 3.14 -5.84
N ASN A 30 -6.93 2.20 -5.09
CA ASN A 30 -7.57 1.72 -3.87
C ASN A 30 -7.46 2.74 -2.73
N TYR A 31 -6.36 3.47 -2.67
CA TYR A 31 -6.24 4.54 -1.68
C TYR A 31 -7.30 5.62 -1.94
N ARG A 32 -7.45 6.01 -3.20
CA ARG A 32 -8.48 6.98 -3.57
C ARG A 32 -9.88 6.46 -3.23
N ALA A 33 -10.14 5.19 -3.51
CA ALA A 33 -11.41 4.57 -3.20
C ALA A 33 -11.65 4.53 -1.69
N ALA A 34 -10.60 4.28 -0.88
CA ALA A 34 -10.72 4.29 0.56
C ALA A 34 -11.13 5.67 1.06
N CYS A 35 -10.50 6.72 0.52
CA CYS A 35 -10.82 8.10 0.91
C CYS A 35 -12.24 8.50 0.54
N ARG A 36 -12.84 7.82 -0.44
CA ARG A 36 -14.19 8.08 -0.89
C ARG A 36 -15.18 7.02 -0.44
N GLY A 37 -14.75 6.14 0.45
CA GLY A 37 -15.58 5.03 0.92
C GLY A 37 -16.90 5.51 1.50
N ARG A 38 -17.97 4.81 1.14
CA ARG A 38 -19.31 5.16 1.55
C ARG A 38 -19.70 4.51 2.86
N SER A 39 -18.95 3.52 3.28
CA SER A 39 -19.23 2.81 4.52
C SER A 39 -17.91 2.46 5.21
N HIS A 40 -18.01 2.16 6.49
CA HIS A 40 -16.87 1.75 7.27
C HIS A 40 -16.28 0.43 6.74
N ALA A 41 -17.15 -0.50 6.36
CA ALA A 41 -16.72 -1.78 5.81
C ALA A 41 -15.95 -1.58 4.49
N GLU A 42 -16.43 -0.69 3.64
CA GLU A 42 -15.75 -0.39 2.39
C GLU A 42 -14.38 0.24 2.64
N PHE A 43 -14.31 1.16 3.59
CA PHE A 43 -13.05 1.78 3.97
C PHE A 43 -12.04 0.73 4.41
N ILE A 44 -12.44 -0.16 5.33
CA ILE A 44 -11.57 -1.23 5.83
C ILE A 44 -11.07 -2.11 4.68
N ALA A 45 -11.99 -2.52 3.80
CA ALA A 45 -11.63 -3.38 2.69
C ALA A 45 -10.61 -2.72 1.77
N LYS A 46 -10.81 -1.43 1.45
CA LYS A 46 -9.90 -0.72 0.56
C LYS A 46 -8.54 -0.46 1.20
N VAL A 47 -8.53 -0.12 2.49
CA VAL A 47 -7.27 0.07 3.22
C VAL A 47 -6.46 -1.23 3.25
N GLY A 48 -7.13 -2.37 3.47
CA GLY A 48 -6.46 -3.67 3.43
C GLY A 48 -5.84 -3.95 2.07
N THR A 49 -6.56 -3.62 1.00
CA THR A 49 -6.03 -3.81 -0.35
C THR A 49 -4.82 -2.91 -0.60
N VAL A 50 -4.87 -1.66 -0.15
CA VAL A 50 -3.73 -0.75 -0.30
C VAL A 50 -2.50 -1.32 0.42
N GLU A 51 -2.69 -1.84 1.62
CA GLU A 51 -1.60 -2.45 2.37
C GLU A 51 -0.97 -3.61 1.60
N GLU A 52 -1.79 -4.51 1.08
CA GLU A 52 -1.32 -5.66 0.34
C GLU A 52 -0.56 -5.25 -0.92
N GLU A 53 -1.11 -4.31 -1.67
CA GLU A 53 -0.50 -3.88 -2.93
C GLU A 53 0.77 -3.07 -2.69
N ALA A 54 0.83 -2.30 -1.62
CA ALA A 54 2.04 -1.59 -1.24
C ALA A 54 3.13 -2.58 -0.83
N ASP A 55 2.77 -3.64 -0.12
CA ASP A 55 3.72 -4.67 0.28
C ASP A 55 4.26 -5.41 -0.95
N GLU A 56 3.42 -5.68 -1.94
CA GLU A 56 3.88 -6.24 -3.21
C GLU A 56 4.88 -5.31 -3.89
N THR A 57 4.61 -4.01 -3.86
CA THR A 57 5.53 -3.04 -4.44
C THR A 57 6.89 -3.11 -3.76
N VAL A 58 6.90 -3.25 -2.44
CA VAL A 58 8.15 -3.44 -1.69
C VAL A 58 8.90 -4.67 -2.21
N LEU A 59 8.18 -5.78 -2.41
CA LEU A 59 8.79 -7.01 -2.92
C LEU A 59 9.48 -6.79 -4.26
N TRP A 60 8.79 -6.15 -5.20
CA TRP A 60 9.38 -5.91 -6.51
C TRP A 60 10.60 -5.01 -6.45
N LEU A 61 10.56 -3.99 -5.59
CA LEU A 61 11.69 -3.10 -5.40
C LEU A 61 12.87 -3.83 -4.76
N GLU A 62 12.61 -4.69 -3.79
CA GLU A 62 13.65 -5.48 -3.16
C GLU A 62 14.31 -6.44 -4.14
N LEU A 63 13.52 -7.03 -5.04
CA LEU A 63 14.07 -7.92 -6.07
C LEU A 63 15.00 -7.16 -7.03
N ILE A 64 14.65 -5.92 -7.36
CA ILE A 64 15.51 -5.10 -8.22
C ILE A 64 16.86 -4.87 -7.55
N VAL A 65 16.87 -4.62 -6.26
CA VAL A 65 18.11 -4.42 -5.51
C VAL A 65 18.88 -5.73 -5.39
N ALA A 66 18.20 -6.81 -5.02
CA ALA A 66 18.84 -8.11 -4.79
C ALA A 66 19.50 -8.64 -6.06
N ASP A 67 18.86 -8.48 -7.19
CA ASP A 67 19.39 -8.94 -8.47
C ASP A 67 20.31 -7.90 -9.13
N LYS A 68 20.56 -6.79 -8.46
CA LYS A 68 21.44 -5.73 -8.95
C LYS A 68 21.04 -5.21 -10.33
N ILE A 69 19.73 -5.15 -10.56
CA ILE A 69 19.19 -4.67 -11.83
C ILE A 69 19.40 -3.16 -11.95
N LEU A 70 19.22 -2.44 -10.86
CA LEU A 70 19.49 -1.01 -10.75
C LEU A 70 20.27 -0.75 -9.46
N PRO A 71 21.03 0.36 -9.40
CA PRO A 71 21.77 0.70 -8.18
C PRO A 71 20.84 0.89 -6.99
N GLU A 72 21.25 0.34 -5.85
CA GLU A 72 20.45 0.42 -4.62
C GLU A 72 20.08 1.85 -4.27
N LYS A 73 21.01 2.78 -4.42
CA LYS A 73 20.75 4.17 -4.03
C LYS A 73 19.64 4.81 -4.84
N LYS A 74 19.33 4.29 -6.03
CA LYS A 74 18.22 4.78 -6.84
C LYS A 74 16.89 4.23 -6.36
N ILE A 75 16.93 3.09 -5.70
CA ILE A 75 15.73 2.38 -5.25
C ILE A 75 15.36 2.75 -3.82
N LEU A 76 16.35 3.02 -2.98
CA LEU A 76 16.11 3.26 -1.56
C LEU A 76 15.03 4.30 -1.24
N PRO A 77 14.99 5.46 -1.89
CA PRO A 77 13.93 6.43 -1.57
C PRO A 77 12.52 5.87 -1.79
N LEU A 78 12.32 5.15 -2.90
CA LEU A 78 11.03 4.55 -3.20
C LEU A 78 10.72 3.40 -2.26
N LEU A 79 11.74 2.60 -1.95
CA LEU A 79 11.57 1.49 -1.03
C LEU A 79 11.17 2.00 0.36
N ASN A 80 11.80 3.06 0.82
CA ASN A 80 11.46 3.66 2.11
C ASN A 80 10.04 4.20 2.11
N GLU A 81 9.63 4.88 1.03
CA GLU A 81 8.27 5.38 0.91
C GLU A 81 7.25 4.26 0.91
N ALA A 82 7.54 3.18 0.18
CA ALA A 82 6.63 2.03 0.12
C ALA A 82 6.50 1.37 1.48
N ASN A 83 7.60 1.22 2.21
CA ASN A 83 7.58 0.65 3.55
C ASN A 83 6.80 1.54 4.52
N GLU A 84 6.95 2.85 4.41
CA GLU A 84 6.18 3.77 5.23
C GLU A 84 4.68 3.64 4.94
N LEU A 85 4.33 3.52 3.67
CA LEU A 85 2.93 3.38 3.30
C LEU A 85 2.34 2.08 3.84
N VAL A 86 3.09 0.99 3.76
CA VAL A 86 2.67 -0.29 4.34
C VAL A 86 2.37 -0.12 5.83
N ALA A 87 3.28 0.53 6.55
CA ALA A 87 3.12 0.74 7.99
C ALA A 87 1.89 1.60 8.31
N ILE A 88 1.69 2.66 7.56
CA ILE A 88 0.55 3.55 7.75
C ILE A 88 -0.76 2.80 7.48
N MET A 89 -0.80 2.03 6.39
CA MET A 89 -2.02 1.30 6.04
C MET A 89 -2.31 0.18 7.03
N ALA A 90 -1.26 -0.50 7.51
CA ALA A 90 -1.44 -1.53 8.53
C ALA A 90 -2.03 -0.94 9.81
N ALA A 91 -1.50 0.19 10.26
CA ALA A 91 -2.01 0.87 11.44
C ALA A 91 -3.45 1.34 11.24
N SER A 92 -3.75 1.87 10.06
CA SER A 92 -5.10 2.32 9.72
C SER A 92 -6.09 1.17 9.71
N TYR A 93 -5.68 0.03 9.17
CA TYR A 93 -6.52 -1.15 9.13
C TYR A 93 -6.85 -1.64 10.54
N ILE A 94 -5.84 -1.73 11.40
CA ILE A 94 -6.02 -2.17 12.78
C ILE A 94 -6.95 -1.24 13.52
N SER A 95 -6.71 0.06 13.40
CA SER A 95 -7.52 1.08 14.08
C SER A 95 -8.97 1.03 13.61
N ALA A 96 -9.19 0.94 12.30
CA ALA A 96 -10.52 0.90 11.73
C ALA A 96 -11.27 -0.36 12.14
N THR A 97 -10.58 -1.50 12.17
CA THR A 97 -11.19 -2.76 12.58
C THR A 97 -11.57 -2.72 14.06
N ARG A 98 -10.71 -2.16 14.89
CA ARG A 98 -11.00 -2.00 16.32
C ARG A 98 -12.21 -1.11 16.54
N ASN A 99 -12.26 0.02 15.84
CA ASN A 99 -13.39 0.95 15.95
C ASN A 99 -14.70 0.30 15.54
N LYS A 100 -14.67 -0.52 14.50
CA LYS A 100 -15.86 -1.22 14.05
C LYS A 100 -16.37 -2.16 15.13
N ARG A 101 -15.48 -2.91 15.80
CA ARG A 101 -15.86 -3.80 16.89
C ARG A 101 -16.44 -3.03 18.07
N ASP A 102 -15.75 -1.96 18.45
CA ASP A 102 -16.19 -1.13 19.58
C ASP A 102 -17.56 -0.53 19.31
N GLY A 103 -17.74 -0.03 18.09
CA GLY A 103 -19.03 0.53 17.70
C GLY A 103 -20.14 -0.50 17.71
N SER A 104 -19.86 -1.75 17.37
CA SER A 104 -20.85 -2.81 17.40
C SER A 104 -21.23 -3.20 18.82
N GLN A 105 -20.27 -3.16 19.73
CA GLN A 105 -20.50 -3.54 21.12
C GLN A 105 -21.19 -2.46 21.92
N SER A 106 -20.95 -1.22 21.56
CA SER A 106 -21.46 -0.09 22.31
C SER A 106 -22.08 0.89 21.33
N ALA A 107 -23.34 0.64 21.02
CA ALA A 107 -24.06 1.44 20.03
C ALA A 107 -24.15 2.91 20.40
N ILE A 108 -24.03 3.23 21.67
CA ILE A 108 -24.22 4.58 22.15
C ILE A 108 -22.92 5.36 22.18
N SER A 109 -21.86 4.69 22.53
CA SER A 109 -20.59 5.32 22.75
C SER A 109 -19.68 5.06 21.55
N THR A 110 -19.41 6.09 20.80
CA THR A 110 -18.53 5.98 19.66
C THR A 110 -17.54 7.12 19.71
N PRO A 111 -16.51 6.99 20.54
CA PRO A 111 -15.51 8.05 20.65
C PRO A 111 -14.81 8.24 19.33
N LYS A 112 -14.90 9.43 18.81
CA LYS A 112 -14.29 9.72 17.51
C LYS A 112 -12.79 9.66 17.54
N SER A 113 -12.22 9.81 18.71
CA SER A 113 -10.78 9.71 18.89
C SER A 113 -10.25 8.34 18.50
N GLU A 114 -11.07 7.31 18.56
CA GLU A 114 -10.64 5.97 18.22
C GLU A 114 -10.52 5.72 16.74
N ILE A 115 -11.08 6.59 15.93
CA ILE A 115 -10.99 6.45 14.48
C ILE A 115 -9.63 6.89 13.96
N ARG A 116 -8.96 7.72 14.72
CA ARG A 116 -7.64 8.19 14.32
C ARG A 116 -6.57 7.17 14.61
N THR A 117 -5.63 7.08 13.73
CA THR A 117 -4.48 6.21 13.91
C THR A 117 -3.33 6.95 14.53
#